data_b78fa388eae5dab5273f567c8e57e896
#
_entry.id   b78fa388eae5dab5273f567c8e57e896
#
_cell.length_a   1.000
_cell.length_b   1.000
_cell.length_c   1.000
_cell.angle_alpha   90.00
_cell.angle_beta   90.00
_cell.angle_gamma   90.00
#
_symmetry.space_group_name_H-M   'P 1'
#
loop_
_entity.id
_entity.type
_entity.pdbx_description
1 polymer ?
#
loop_
_entity_poly.entity_id
_entity_poly.type
_entity_poly.pdbx_seq_one_letter_code
_entity_poly.pdbx_strand_id
1 'polypeptide(L)'
;MNSSDLISVIIPVYNVEKYVGSCLESVCNQTYKNLDIIIVDDGSKDSSNKICEDYALKDSRIRIIHKNNAGLGLARNTGLEHVKGKYVAFIDSDDFVAANYIEAMLNGIKRSNADTCYAGYYEYYDDNNIISKPARYDSTIFTNNAIIEKVLLGMIGTEPSYKVDFILPMSVWHALYSSEIIQQHNIK
;
A
#
# COMPACT_ATOMS: atom_id res chain seq x y z
N MET A 1 19.06 -17.95 -12.74
CA MET A 1 18.26 -16.72 -12.90
C MET A 1 17.48 -16.56 -11.60
N ASN A 2 17.77 -15.55 -10.79
CA ASN A 2 16.95 -15.28 -9.62
C ASN A 2 15.57 -14.81 -10.12
N SER A 3 14.55 -15.65 -9.95
CA SER A 3 13.18 -15.22 -10.23
C SER A 3 12.89 -14.00 -9.34
N SER A 4 12.52 -12.88 -9.95
CA SER A 4 12.11 -11.70 -9.20
C SER A 4 10.84 -12.06 -8.43
N ASP A 5 10.76 -11.73 -7.12
CA ASP A 5 9.57 -12.00 -6.32
C ASP A 5 8.35 -11.28 -6.91
N LEU A 6 7.22 -11.96 -7.06
CA LEU A 6 5.97 -11.32 -7.46
C LEU A 6 5.44 -10.48 -6.30
N ILE A 7 4.98 -9.26 -6.60
CA ILE A 7 4.36 -8.36 -5.61
C ILE A 7 2.93 -8.08 -6.04
N SER A 8 1.96 -8.38 -5.18
CA SER A 8 0.58 -7.98 -5.37
C SER A 8 0.37 -6.56 -4.83
N VAL A 9 -0.21 -5.70 -5.66
CA VAL A 9 -0.58 -4.32 -5.30
C VAL A 9 -2.09 -4.24 -5.27
N ILE A 10 -2.67 -4.00 -4.10
CA ILE A 10 -4.12 -3.89 -3.90
C ILE A 10 -4.53 -2.42 -3.91
N ILE A 11 -5.46 -2.08 -4.81
CA ILE A 11 -5.98 -0.72 -4.98
C ILE A 11 -7.50 -0.76 -4.80
N PRO A 12 -8.03 -0.40 -3.61
CA PRO A 12 -9.46 -0.26 -3.42
C PRO A 12 -9.97 1.00 -4.10
N VAL A 13 -11.08 0.91 -4.85
CA VAL A 13 -11.64 2.02 -5.64
C VAL A 13 -13.11 2.21 -5.28
N TYR A 14 -13.49 3.45 -4.95
CA TYR A 14 -14.88 3.83 -4.76
C TYR A 14 -15.10 5.33 -5.00
N ASN A 15 -15.75 5.71 -6.10
CA ASN A 15 -16.08 7.09 -6.46
C ASN A 15 -14.90 8.06 -6.40
N VAL A 16 -13.82 7.75 -7.10
CA VAL A 16 -12.56 8.51 -7.13
C VAL A 16 -12.11 8.85 -8.56
N GLU A 17 -13.07 9.10 -9.47
CA GLU A 17 -12.80 9.34 -10.90
C GLU A 17 -11.76 10.44 -11.17
N LYS A 18 -11.62 11.40 -10.26
CA LYS A 18 -10.66 12.51 -10.40
C LYS A 18 -9.21 12.10 -10.14
N TYR A 19 -8.98 11.02 -9.39
CA TYR A 19 -7.67 10.67 -8.84
C TYR A 19 -7.16 9.32 -9.33
N VAL A 20 -8.06 8.35 -9.55
CA VAL A 20 -7.69 6.96 -9.86
C VAL A 20 -6.79 6.84 -11.09
N GLY A 21 -6.93 7.73 -12.08
CA GLY A 21 -6.05 7.75 -13.26
C GLY A 21 -4.59 7.99 -12.88
N SER A 22 -4.31 9.02 -12.06
CA SER A 22 -2.96 9.33 -11.58
C SER A 22 -2.39 8.23 -10.69
N CYS A 23 -3.23 7.63 -9.84
CA CYS A 23 -2.86 6.47 -9.03
C CYS A 23 -2.37 5.32 -9.92
N LEU A 24 -3.21 4.87 -10.86
CA LEU A 24 -2.90 3.75 -11.75
C LEU A 24 -1.67 4.04 -12.63
N GLU A 25 -1.54 5.25 -13.14
CA GLU A 25 -0.36 5.65 -13.90
C GLU A 25 0.92 5.50 -13.06
N SER A 26 0.92 5.94 -11.81
CA SER A 26 2.06 5.84 -10.91
C SER A 26 2.45 4.38 -10.60
N VAL A 27 1.45 3.48 -10.47
CA VAL A 27 1.67 2.06 -10.22
C VAL A 27 2.15 1.32 -11.48
N CYS A 28 1.57 1.60 -12.64
CA CYS A 28 1.99 1.00 -13.91
C CYS A 28 3.42 1.38 -14.28
N ASN A 29 3.86 2.59 -13.90
CA ASN A 29 5.20 3.13 -14.19
C ASN A 29 6.25 2.78 -13.15
N GLN A 30 5.97 1.92 -12.15
CA GLN A 30 6.98 1.48 -11.19
C GLN A 30 8.22 0.90 -11.87
N THR A 31 9.41 1.17 -11.28
CA THR A 31 10.70 0.60 -11.76
C THR A 31 10.70 -0.91 -11.63
N TYR A 32 10.11 -1.45 -10.56
CA TYR A 32 9.92 -2.89 -10.37
C TYR A 32 8.76 -3.40 -11.23
N LYS A 33 9.00 -4.34 -12.14
CA LYS A 33 8.04 -4.75 -13.17
C LYS A 33 7.22 -5.99 -12.83
N ASN A 34 7.70 -6.87 -11.94
CA ASN A 34 7.00 -8.12 -11.60
C ASN A 34 5.88 -7.87 -10.58
N LEU A 35 4.81 -7.23 -11.05
CA LEU A 35 3.63 -6.83 -10.28
C LEU A 35 2.39 -7.62 -10.72
N ASP A 36 1.51 -7.88 -9.75
CA ASP A 36 0.14 -8.35 -9.90
C ASP A 36 -0.76 -7.25 -9.30
N ILE A 37 -1.38 -6.43 -10.14
CA ILE A 37 -2.13 -5.24 -9.73
C ILE A 37 -3.61 -5.64 -9.60
N ILE A 38 -4.14 -5.56 -8.38
CA ILE A 38 -5.49 -5.98 -8.02
C ILE A 38 -6.31 -4.73 -7.70
N ILE A 39 -7.15 -4.31 -8.63
CA ILE A 39 -8.11 -3.24 -8.42
C ILE A 39 -9.38 -3.88 -7.83
N VAL A 40 -9.87 -3.34 -6.72
CA VAL A 40 -11.15 -3.75 -6.14
C VAL A 40 -12.12 -2.57 -6.24
N ASP A 41 -13.00 -2.59 -7.24
CA ASP A 41 -14.08 -1.63 -7.37
C ASP A 41 -15.21 -1.98 -6.40
N ASP A 42 -15.34 -1.19 -5.35
CA ASP A 42 -16.35 -1.36 -4.29
C ASP A 42 -17.69 -0.74 -4.67
N GLY A 43 -18.11 -0.93 -5.93
CA GLY A 43 -19.41 -0.52 -6.46
C GLY A 43 -19.49 0.96 -6.79
N SER A 44 -18.48 1.52 -7.42
CA SER A 44 -18.45 2.92 -7.89
C SER A 44 -19.64 3.27 -8.77
N LYS A 45 -20.12 4.52 -8.65
CA LYS A 45 -21.25 5.08 -9.40
C LYS A 45 -20.81 6.19 -10.37
N ASP A 46 -19.58 6.63 -10.27
CA ASP A 46 -18.93 7.59 -11.17
C ASP A 46 -18.13 6.87 -12.28
N SER A 47 -17.24 7.59 -12.97
CA SER A 47 -16.43 7.04 -14.05
C SER A 47 -15.22 6.23 -13.59
N SER A 48 -15.02 6.01 -12.28
CA SER A 48 -13.86 5.29 -11.73
C SER A 48 -13.67 3.91 -12.35
N ASN A 49 -14.78 3.13 -12.43
CA ASN A 49 -14.73 1.79 -13.01
C ASN A 49 -14.26 1.81 -14.47
N LYS A 50 -14.81 2.71 -15.28
CA LYS A 50 -14.42 2.83 -16.69
C LYS A 50 -12.94 3.17 -16.85
N ILE A 51 -12.42 4.06 -16.02
CA ILE A 51 -11.00 4.41 -16.02
C ILE A 51 -10.14 3.18 -15.70
N CYS A 52 -10.52 2.39 -14.69
CA CYS A 52 -9.84 1.16 -14.33
C CYS A 52 -9.83 0.13 -15.48
N GLU A 53 -10.97 -0.05 -16.15
CA GLU A 53 -11.10 -0.93 -17.32
C GLU A 53 -10.18 -0.48 -18.47
N ASP A 54 -10.12 0.82 -18.75
CA ASP A 54 -9.27 1.39 -19.80
C ASP A 54 -7.76 1.17 -19.50
N TYR A 55 -7.36 1.14 -18.22
CA TYR A 55 -6.00 0.77 -17.81
C TYR A 55 -5.76 -0.73 -17.92
N ALA A 56 -6.70 -1.57 -17.51
CA ALA A 56 -6.58 -3.02 -17.60
C ALA A 56 -6.45 -3.52 -19.06
N LEU A 57 -7.05 -2.82 -20.02
CA LEU A 57 -6.87 -3.11 -21.46
C LEU A 57 -5.45 -2.83 -21.94
N LYS A 58 -4.70 -1.94 -21.28
CA LYS A 58 -3.35 -1.50 -21.69
C LYS A 58 -2.23 -2.23 -20.92
N ASP A 59 -2.53 -2.73 -19.72
CA ASP A 59 -1.56 -3.37 -18.84
C ASP A 59 -2.09 -4.71 -18.34
N SER A 60 -1.55 -5.80 -18.88
CA SER A 60 -1.97 -7.18 -18.57
C SER A 60 -1.69 -7.62 -17.11
N ARG A 61 -0.93 -6.82 -16.34
CA ARG A 61 -0.70 -7.05 -14.92
C ARG A 61 -1.91 -6.67 -14.06
N ILE A 62 -2.87 -5.90 -14.61
CA ILE A 62 -4.05 -5.42 -13.91
C ILE A 62 -5.17 -6.45 -13.98
N ARG A 63 -5.77 -6.72 -12.81
CA ARG A 63 -7.00 -7.51 -12.64
C ARG A 63 -8.01 -6.67 -11.86
N ILE A 64 -9.25 -6.64 -12.33
CA ILE A 64 -10.33 -5.89 -11.67
C ILE A 64 -11.30 -6.88 -11.03
N ILE A 65 -11.71 -6.57 -9.80
CA ILE A 65 -12.72 -7.30 -9.04
C ILE A 65 -13.82 -6.31 -8.72
N HIS A 66 -15.02 -6.59 -9.20
CA HIS A 66 -16.20 -5.78 -8.91
C HIS A 66 -17.00 -6.39 -7.76
N LYS A 67 -17.44 -5.56 -6.84
CA LYS A 67 -18.31 -5.99 -5.73
C LYS A 67 -19.31 -4.90 -5.36
N ASN A 68 -20.33 -5.28 -4.61
CA ASN A 68 -21.21 -4.30 -3.99
C ASN A 68 -20.47 -3.54 -2.89
N ASN A 69 -20.77 -2.24 -2.76
CA ASN A 69 -20.13 -1.40 -1.76
C ASN A 69 -20.28 -2.00 -0.36
N ALA A 70 -19.16 -2.13 0.32
CA ALA A 70 -19.09 -2.62 1.69
C ALA A 70 -18.02 -1.89 2.53
N GLY A 71 -17.38 -0.88 1.95
CA GLY A 71 -16.39 -0.03 2.58
C GLY A 71 -14.94 -0.48 2.41
N LEU A 72 -14.04 0.46 2.65
CA LEU A 72 -12.59 0.37 2.36
C LEU A 72 -11.93 -0.89 2.96
N GLY A 73 -12.22 -1.21 4.22
CA GLY A 73 -11.64 -2.39 4.88
C GLY A 73 -12.03 -3.69 4.17
N LEU A 74 -13.32 -3.86 3.82
CA LEU A 74 -13.79 -5.05 3.11
C LEU A 74 -13.33 -5.10 1.66
N ALA A 75 -13.10 -3.95 1.01
CA ALA A 75 -12.47 -3.90 -0.31
C ALA A 75 -11.03 -4.39 -0.25
N ARG A 76 -10.23 -3.95 0.76
CA ARG A 76 -8.88 -4.46 0.98
C ARG A 76 -8.86 -5.96 1.28
N ASN A 77 -9.79 -6.46 2.11
CA ASN A 77 -9.91 -7.90 2.39
C ASN A 77 -10.22 -8.71 1.13
N THR A 78 -11.13 -8.21 0.28
CA THR A 78 -11.41 -8.83 -1.02
C THR A 78 -10.14 -8.89 -1.87
N GLY A 79 -9.33 -7.83 -1.88
CA GLY A 79 -8.02 -7.84 -2.56
C GLY A 79 -7.08 -8.90 -2.00
N LEU A 80 -7.00 -9.05 -0.67
CA LEU A 80 -6.18 -10.05 0.00
C LEU A 80 -6.53 -11.48 -0.38
N GLU A 81 -7.80 -11.80 -0.61
CA GLU A 81 -8.26 -13.13 -1.05
C GLU A 81 -7.73 -13.50 -2.45
N HIS A 82 -7.28 -12.51 -3.22
CA HIS A 82 -6.80 -12.71 -4.60
C HIS A 82 -5.28 -12.52 -4.76
N VAL A 83 -4.55 -12.34 -3.67
CA VAL A 83 -3.09 -12.17 -3.67
C VAL A 83 -2.38 -13.40 -4.22
N LYS A 84 -1.45 -13.18 -5.14
CA LYS A 84 -0.55 -14.20 -5.71
C LYS A 84 0.92 -13.90 -5.40
N GLY A 85 1.21 -12.67 -5.03
CA GLY A 85 2.56 -12.20 -4.75
C GLY A 85 3.11 -12.72 -3.44
N LYS A 86 4.43 -12.83 -3.35
CA LYS A 86 5.15 -13.10 -2.11
C LYS A 86 5.03 -11.95 -1.12
N TYR A 87 4.83 -10.74 -1.63
CA TYR A 87 4.61 -9.52 -0.85
C TYR A 87 3.35 -8.82 -1.32
N VAL A 88 2.77 -8.01 -0.42
CA VAL A 88 1.57 -7.21 -0.67
C VAL A 88 1.84 -5.75 -0.33
N ALA A 89 1.46 -4.87 -1.24
CA ALA A 89 1.34 -3.43 -0.99
C ALA A 89 -0.12 -3.01 -1.13
N PHE A 90 -0.56 -2.07 -0.30
CA PHE A 90 -1.83 -1.37 -0.47
C PHE A 90 -1.55 0.04 -0.95
N ILE A 91 -2.32 0.53 -1.91
CA ILE A 91 -2.24 1.91 -2.39
C ILE A 91 -3.67 2.44 -2.46
N ASP A 92 -3.93 3.53 -1.76
CA ASP A 92 -5.24 4.18 -1.82
C ASP A 92 -5.40 4.87 -3.17
N SER A 93 -6.60 4.78 -3.74
CA SER A 93 -6.86 5.16 -5.14
C SER A 93 -6.89 6.66 -5.40
N ASP A 94 -6.83 7.48 -4.35
CA ASP A 94 -6.69 8.93 -4.38
C ASP A 94 -5.24 9.40 -4.16
N ASP A 95 -4.31 8.45 -3.91
CA ASP A 95 -2.88 8.70 -3.77
C ASP A 95 -2.09 8.32 -5.04
N PHE A 96 -0.81 8.70 -5.08
CA PHE A 96 0.15 8.24 -6.08
C PHE A 96 1.51 7.94 -5.44
N VAL A 97 2.30 7.07 -6.07
CA VAL A 97 3.55 6.57 -5.51
C VAL A 97 4.77 6.97 -6.34
N ALA A 98 5.90 7.19 -5.67
CA ALA A 98 7.17 7.45 -6.35
C ALA A 98 7.54 6.28 -7.27
N ALA A 99 8.18 6.57 -8.41
CA ALA A 99 8.49 5.57 -9.43
C ALA A 99 9.29 4.36 -8.92
N ASN A 100 10.08 4.52 -7.88
CA ASN A 100 10.89 3.46 -7.27
C ASN A 100 10.33 2.93 -5.94
N TYR A 101 9.07 3.27 -5.59
CA TYR A 101 8.46 2.93 -4.31
C TYR A 101 8.54 1.43 -3.98
N ILE A 102 8.04 0.58 -4.87
CA ILE A 102 8.03 -0.87 -4.68
C ILE A 102 9.46 -1.43 -4.61
N GLU A 103 10.34 -0.99 -5.48
CA GLU A 103 11.73 -1.46 -5.54
C GLU A 103 12.49 -1.09 -4.26
N ALA A 104 12.32 0.14 -3.77
CA ALA A 104 12.99 0.62 -2.55
C ALA A 104 12.54 -0.19 -1.33
N MET A 105 11.24 -0.45 -1.19
CA MET A 105 10.68 -1.22 -0.08
C MET A 105 11.12 -2.69 -0.12
N LEU A 106 11.08 -3.31 -1.31
CA LEU A 106 11.56 -4.69 -1.49
C LEU A 106 13.05 -4.82 -1.15
N ASN A 107 13.86 -3.85 -1.56
CA ASN A 107 15.28 -3.81 -1.20
C ASN A 107 15.47 -3.65 0.31
N GLY A 108 14.63 -2.87 0.99
CA GLY A 108 14.60 -2.76 2.45
C GLY A 108 14.36 -4.13 3.10
N ILE A 109 13.30 -4.82 2.70
CA ILE A 109 12.97 -6.17 3.19
C ILE A 109 14.13 -7.15 2.98
N LYS A 110 14.68 -7.20 1.76
CA LYS A 110 15.75 -8.16 1.43
C LYS A 110 17.05 -7.91 2.19
N ARG A 111 17.41 -6.64 2.41
CA ARG A 111 18.63 -6.30 3.16
C ARG A 111 18.53 -6.62 4.65
N SER A 112 17.34 -6.45 5.22
CA SER A 112 17.11 -6.66 6.66
C SER A 112 16.54 -8.03 7.01
N ASN A 113 16.19 -8.84 6.01
CA ASN A 113 15.41 -10.08 6.16
C ASN A 113 14.17 -9.85 7.03
N ALA A 114 13.46 -8.74 6.77
CA ALA A 114 12.28 -8.35 7.51
C ALA A 114 11.01 -8.85 6.82
N ASP A 115 9.92 -8.90 7.57
CA ASP A 115 8.60 -9.31 7.06
C ASP A 115 7.80 -8.11 6.55
N THR A 116 8.20 -6.92 6.97
CA THR A 116 7.52 -5.67 6.59
C THR A 116 8.53 -4.54 6.45
N CYS A 117 8.30 -3.65 5.51
CA CYS A 117 9.05 -2.41 5.35
C CYS A 117 8.07 -1.23 5.28
N TYR A 118 8.30 -0.22 6.10
CA TYR A 118 7.55 1.04 6.10
C TYR A 118 8.37 2.15 5.43
N ALA A 119 7.69 3.02 4.67
CA ALA A 119 8.27 4.22 4.09
C ALA A 119 7.70 5.48 4.75
N GLY A 120 8.38 6.61 4.57
CA GLY A 120 7.78 7.93 4.74
C GLY A 120 6.86 8.27 3.58
N TYR A 121 6.18 9.43 3.65
CA TYR A 121 5.28 9.89 2.61
C TYR A 121 5.37 11.40 2.43
N TYR A 122 4.71 11.91 1.40
CA TYR A 122 4.55 13.32 1.15
C TYR A 122 3.08 13.70 1.23
N GLU A 123 2.75 14.79 1.90
CA GLU A 123 1.46 15.45 1.75
C GLU A 123 1.56 16.37 0.54
N TYR A 124 0.81 16.06 -0.50
CA TYR A 124 0.79 16.82 -1.75
C TYR A 124 -0.47 17.68 -1.82
N TYR A 125 -0.30 18.96 -1.95
CA TYR A 125 -1.39 19.94 -2.12
C TYR A 125 -1.41 20.48 -3.56
N ASP A 126 -0.24 20.83 -4.08
CA ASP A 126 0.03 21.24 -5.46
C ASP A 126 1.55 21.15 -5.74
N ASP A 127 1.98 21.41 -6.98
CA ASP A 127 3.39 21.29 -7.42
C ASP A 127 4.37 22.16 -6.63
N ASN A 128 3.90 23.23 -5.99
CA ASN A 128 4.72 24.14 -5.19
C ASN A 128 4.58 23.91 -3.67
N ASN A 129 3.66 23.05 -3.25
CA ASN A 129 3.32 22.83 -1.85
C ASN A 129 3.31 21.33 -1.55
N ILE A 130 4.50 20.78 -1.30
CA ILE A 130 4.72 19.37 -0.96
C ILE A 130 5.42 19.32 0.39
N ILE A 131 4.80 18.66 1.36
CA ILE A 131 5.34 18.49 2.70
C ILE A 131 5.87 17.07 2.87
N SER A 132 7.18 16.95 3.13
CA SER A 132 7.80 15.65 3.41
C SER A 132 7.46 15.18 4.82
N LYS A 133 7.02 13.94 4.93
CA LYS A 133 6.79 13.20 6.18
C LYS A 133 7.72 11.99 6.19
N PRO A 134 8.99 12.16 6.62
CA PRO A 134 9.94 11.05 6.67
C PRO A 134 9.46 9.95 7.62
N ALA A 135 9.89 8.72 7.38
CA ALA A 135 9.67 7.64 8.33
C ALA A 135 10.33 8.00 9.67
N ARG A 136 9.59 7.89 10.78
CA ARG A 136 10.08 8.27 12.11
C ARG A 136 11.35 7.54 12.52
N TYR A 137 11.45 6.30 12.11
CA TYR A 137 12.57 5.40 12.43
C TYR A 137 13.28 5.03 11.13
N ASP A 138 13.94 6.01 10.52
CA ASP A 138 14.69 5.76 9.28
C ASP A 138 15.78 4.71 9.50
N SER A 139 15.85 3.76 8.57
CA SER A 139 16.86 2.67 8.56
C SER A 139 16.93 1.82 9.84
N THR A 140 15.86 1.80 10.66
CA THR A 140 15.82 1.04 11.91
C THR A 140 15.08 -0.28 11.71
N ILE A 141 15.63 -1.36 12.28
CA ILE A 141 15.00 -2.70 12.29
C ILE A 141 14.47 -2.97 13.69
N PHE A 142 13.20 -3.31 13.77
CA PHE A 142 12.56 -3.73 15.02
C PHE A 142 12.23 -5.22 14.96
N THR A 143 12.46 -5.93 16.07
CA THR A 143 12.12 -7.34 16.21
C THR A 143 11.47 -7.61 17.57
N ASN A 144 10.63 -8.63 17.66
CA ASN A 144 10.03 -9.12 18.91
C ASN A 144 9.35 -7.98 19.72
N ASN A 145 9.69 -7.88 21.01
CA ASN A 145 9.11 -6.90 21.93
C ASN A 145 9.34 -5.45 21.51
N ALA A 146 10.43 -5.14 20.79
CA ALA A 146 10.68 -3.80 20.30
C ALA A 146 9.61 -3.34 19.28
N ILE A 147 8.97 -4.28 18.55
CA ILE A 147 7.82 -3.96 17.69
C ILE A 147 6.65 -3.49 18.56
N ILE A 148 6.36 -4.20 19.65
CA ILE A 148 5.26 -3.83 20.56
C ILE A 148 5.55 -2.46 21.18
N GLU A 149 6.72 -2.27 21.77
CA GLU A 149 7.06 -1.07 22.53
C GLU A 149 7.26 0.19 21.66
N LYS A 150 7.81 0.05 20.46
CA LYS A 150 8.18 1.20 19.63
C LYS A 150 7.24 1.45 18.46
N VAL A 151 6.60 0.40 17.94
CA VAL A 151 5.70 0.50 16.78
C VAL A 151 4.25 0.48 17.25
N LEU A 152 3.79 -0.62 17.84
CA LEU A 152 2.36 -0.77 18.18
C LEU A 152 1.88 0.24 19.23
N LEU A 153 2.65 0.47 20.30
CA LEU A 153 2.29 1.48 21.29
C LEU A 153 2.30 2.89 20.68
N GLY A 154 3.24 3.16 19.77
CA GLY A 154 3.27 4.41 19.01
C GLY A 154 2.08 4.61 18.06
N MET A 155 1.46 3.53 17.59
CA MET A 155 0.25 3.57 16.74
C MET A 155 -1.05 3.72 17.55
N ILE A 156 -1.12 3.12 18.74
CA ILE A 156 -2.36 3.07 19.57
C ILE A 156 -2.53 4.36 20.38
N GLY A 157 -1.46 5.05 20.67
CA GLY A 157 -1.46 6.28 21.46
C GLY A 157 -0.21 6.39 22.33
N THR A 158 -0.04 7.58 22.92
CA THR A 158 1.07 7.87 23.80
C THR A 158 0.60 7.80 25.26
N GLU A 159 1.56 7.66 26.20
CA GLU A 159 1.25 7.86 27.60
C GLU A 159 0.52 9.21 27.84
N PRO A 160 -0.37 9.31 28.82
CA PRO A 160 -1.15 10.53 29.09
C PRO A 160 -0.33 11.80 29.33
N SER A 161 0.97 11.65 29.59
CA SER A 161 1.92 12.74 29.81
C SER A 161 2.48 13.35 28.50
N TYR A 162 2.30 12.70 27.36
CA TYR A 162 2.81 13.20 26.07
C TYR A 162 1.75 14.04 25.34
N LYS A 163 2.04 15.31 25.14
CA LYS A 163 1.27 16.25 24.31
C LYS A 163 1.58 16.07 22.82
N VAL A 164 1.79 14.87 22.31
CA VAL A 164 2.22 14.64 20.94
C VAL A 164 1.19 13.80 20.21
N ASP A 165 0.81 14.25 19.04
CA ASP A 165 0.03 13.52 18.05
C ASP A 165 0.58 12.12 17.77
N PHE A 166 -0.27 11.24 17.24
CA PHE A 166 0.08 9.85 16.92
C PHE A 166 1.48 9.73 16.33
N ILE A 167 2.31 8.92 16.99
CA ILE A 167 3.75 8.82 16.70
C ILE A 167 3.98 8.12 15.36
N LEU A 168 3.08 7.22 14.97
CA LEU A 168 3.09 6.49 13.71
C LEU A 168 1.69 6.50 13.11
N PRO A 169 1.54 6.77 11.80
CA PRO A 169 0.24 6.72 11.16
C PRO A 169 -0.30 5.29 11.18
N MET A 170 -1.56 5.13 11.60
CA MET A 170 -2.29 3.86 11.54
C MET A 170 -2.82 3.61 10.13
N SER A 171 -1.94 3.57 9.15
CA SER A 171 -2.27 3.37 7.75
C SER A 171 -1.50 2.21 7.17
N VAL A 172 -2.11 1.50 6.23
CA VAL A 172 -1.52 0.32 5.60
C VAL A 172 -0.87 0.65 4.24
N TRP A 173 -1.12 1.84 3.69
CA TRP A 173 -0.76 2.20 2.32
C TRP A 173 0.71 2.59 2.11
N HIS A 174 1.49 2.82 3.16
CA HIS A 174 2.91 3.18 3.06
C HIS A 174 3.84 2.03 3.48
N ALA A 175 3.40 0.79 3.31
CA ALA A 175 4.16 -0.39 3.69
C ALA A 175 4.10 -1.50 2.64
N LEU A 176 5.14 -2.34 2.65
CA LEU A 176 5.19 -3.61 1.94
C LEU A 176 5.23 -4.74 2.97
N TYR A 177 4.33 -5.71 2.83
CA TYR A 177 4.12 -6.80 3.79
C TYR A 177 4.43 -8.15 3.17
N SER A 178 4.98 -9.08 3.96
CA SER A 178 5.05 -10.49 3.60
C SER A 178 3.63 -11.08 3.51
N SER A 179 3.29 -11.70 2.38
CA SER A 179 2.00 -12.39 2.22
C SER A 179 1.88 -13.59 3.15
N GLU A 180 3.00 -14.24 3.47
CA GLU A 180 3.06 -15.38 4.37
C GLU A 180 2.54 -15.01 5.77
N ILE A 181 3.00 -13.89 6.34
CA ILE A 181 2.54 -13.44 7.67
C ILE A 181 1.04 -13.12 7.67
N ILE A 182 0.56 -12.43 6.63
CA ILE A 182 -0.86 -12.12 6.50
C ILE A 182 -1.71 -13.40 6.50
N GLN A 183 -1.28 -14.42 5.76
CA GLN A 183 -1.98 -15.69 5.64
C GLN A 183 -1.90 -16.53 6.92
N GLN A 184 -0.69 -16.68 7.50
CA GLN A 184 -0.47 -17.49 8.72
C GLN A 184 -1.29 -16.98 9.90
N HIS A 185 -1.45 -15.68 10.04
CA HIS A 185 -2.18 -15.05 11.13
C HIS A 185 -3.61 -14.65 10.77
N ASN A 186 -4.10 -15.02 9.57
CA ASN A 186 -5.44 -14.70 9.09
C ASN A 186 -5.81 -13.21 9.28
N ILE A 187 -4.84 -12.32 8.95
CA ILE A 187 -5.01 -10.87 9.09
C ILE A 187 -6.02 -10.40 8.04
N LYS A 188 -7.05 -9.65 8.51
CA LYS A 188 -8.13 -9.10 7.69
C LYS A 188 -8.39 -7.65 8.05
#